data_b949e84e88236e93786c5cdd69b8ccb1
#
_entry.id   b949e84e88236e93786c5cdd69b8ccb1
#
_cell.length_a   1.000
_cell.length_b   1.000
_cell.length_c   1.000
_cell.angle_alpha   90.00
_cell.angle_beta   90.00
_cell.angle_gamma   90.00
#
_symmetry.space_group_name_H-M   'P 1'
#
loop_
_entity.id
_entity.type
_entity.pdbx_description
1 polymer ?
#
loop_
_entity_poly.entity_id
_entity_poly.type
_entity_poly.pdbx_seq_one_letter_code
_entity_poly.pdbx_strand_id
1 'polypeptide(L)'
;MNAGSRLEKILTSGEFAVTGELGPPKSSDPEVVREKARLLKGYVDAVNITDCQTAIVRMSSIGAGLLAQQEGVEPVIQMTCRDRNRISMQSEVLGASALGLKNLLCLTGDHQKFGNHPGAKGVFDMDSIQMLGMMKGMRDDKIFQCGEEIKTGEPQLFLGCAANPFAYPFEFRASRLAKKVANGADFVQTQIVYNIDKFREFMKMVRDLGVHEKAHILVGVT
;
A
#
# COMPACT_ATOMS: atom_id res chain seq x y z
N MET A 1 9.20 -2.90 15.64
CA MET A 1 7.85 -2.78 15.05
C MET A 1 7.54 -1.30 14.84
N ASN A 2 7.08 -0.95 13.66
CA ASN A 2 6.85 0.46 13.27
C ASN A 2 5.41 0.92 13.55
N ALA A 3 4.44 0.01 13.43
CA ALA A 3 3.02 0.31 13.60
C ALA A 3 2.33 -0.57 14.65
N GLY A 4 2.85 -1.75 14.92
CA GLY A 4 2.23 -2.75 15.80
C GLY A 4 0.90 -3.28 15.24
N SER A 5 0.75 -3.29 13.91
CA SER A 5 -0.38 -3.91 13.23
C SER A 5 -0.32 -5.43 13.31
N ARG A 6 -1.44 -6.11 13.06
CA ARG A 6 -1.48 -7.58 13.02
C ARG A 6 -0.62 -8.11 11.86
N LEU A 7 -0.73 -7.51 10.68
CA LEU A 7 0.07 -7.90 9.52
C LEU A 7 1.57 -7.76 9.79
N GLU A 8 2.00 -6.65 10.40
CA GLU A 8 3.40 -6.48 10.80
C GLU A 8 3.86 -7.58 11.77
N LYS A 9 3.05 -7.89 12.78
CA LYS A 9 3.39 -8.92 13.78
C LYS A 9 3.58 -10.29 13.14
N ILE A 10 2.66 -10.71 12.26
CA ILE A 10 2.72 -11.99 11.57
C ILE A 10 3.96 -12.06 10.67
N LEU A 11 4.20 -11.02 9.87
CA LEU A 11 5.35 -11.00 8.97
C LEU A 11 6.69 -10.98 9.72
N THR A 12 6.78 -10.22 10.82
CA THR A 12 8.02 -10.13 11.62
C THR A 12 8.28 -11.38 12.46
N SER A 13 7.25 -12.15 12.82
CA SER A 13 7.44 -13.46 13.48
C SER A 13 7.89 -14.58 12.53
N GLY A 14 7.87 -14.32 11.21
CA GLY A 14 8.19 -15.31 10.19
C GLY A 14 7.04 -16.26 9.88
N GLU A 15 5.84 -15.98 10.39
CA GLU A 15 4.64 -16.74 10.05
C GLU A 15 4.15 -16.41 8.64
N PHE A 16 3.42 -17.37 8.06
CA PHE A 16 2.82 -17.20 6.73
C PHE A 16 1.61 -16.28 6.82
N ALA A 17 1.63 -15.14 6.09
CA ALA A 17 0.54 -14.19 6.04
C ALA A 17 -0.32 -14.39 4.79
N VAL A 18 -1.64 -14.34 4.97
CA VAL A 18 -2.62 -14.35 3.89
C VAL A 18 -3.32 -13.01 3.84
N THR A 19 -3.26 -12.33 2.69
CA THR A 19 -3.99 -11.07 2.48
C THR A 19 -5.00 -11.23 1.36
N GLY A 20 -6.21 -10.68 1.58
CA GLY A 20 -7.25 -10.60 0.56
C GLY A 20 -7.29 -9.23 -0.12
N GLU A 21 -8.16 -9.07 -1.11
CA GLU A 21 -8.46 -7.76 -1.71
C GLU A 21 -9.95 -7.44 -1.56
N LEU A 22 -10.24 -6.21 -1.14
CA LEU A 22 -11.57 -5.65 -1.06
C LEU A 22 -11.62 -4.37 -1.91
N GLY A 23 -12.19 -4.47 -3.11
CA GLY A 23 -12.46 -3.31 -3.95
C GLY A 23 -13.65 -2.51 -3.42
N PRO A 24 -13.50 -1.21 -3.05
CA PRO A 24 -14.59 -0.38 -2.60
C PRO A 24 -15.69 -0.22 -3.67
N PRO A 25 -16.96 -0.01 -3.28
CA PRO A 25 -18.06 0.18 -4.21
C PRO A 25 -18.00 1.53 -4.93
N LYS A 26 -18.76 1.66 -6.03
CA LYS A 26 -19.06 2.93 -6.70
C LYS A 26 -20.27 3.64 -6.08
N SER A 27 -20.44 3.53 -4.79
CA SER A 27 -21.54 4.11 -4.03
C SER A 27 -21.08 4.49 -2.62
N SER A 28 -21.93 5.19 -1.88
CA SER A 28 -21.73 5.50 -0.47
C SER A 28 -22.32 4.44 0.47
N ASP A 29 -22.83 3.33 -0.07
CA ASP A 29 -23.43 2.26 0.74
C ASP A 29 -22.35 1.52 1.56
N PRO A 30 -22.36 1.63 2.89
CA PRO A 30 -21.37 1.00 3.75
C PRO A 30 -21.53 -0.52 3.82
N GLU A 31 -22.75 -1.03 3.58
CA GLU A 31 -23.04 -2.45 3.75
C GLU A 31 -22.31 -3.30 2.73
N VAL A 32 -22.12 -2.78 1.51
CA VAL A 32 -21.32 -3.46 0.47
C VAL A 32 -19.89 -3.75 0.95
N VAL A 33 -19.29 -2.85 1.72
CA VAL A 33 -17.94 -3.05 2.29
C VAL A 33 -18.00 -4.03 3.46
N ARG A 34 -18.99 -3.87 4.35
CA ARG A 34 -19.15 -4.72 5.54
C ARG A 34 -19.42 -6.18 5.19
N GLU A 35 -20.31 -6.44 4.23
CA GLU A 35 -20.57 -7.80 3.75
C GLU A 35 -19.30 -8.49 3.24
N LYS A 36 -18.53 -7.80 2.38
CA LYS A 36 -17.25 -8.33 1.90
C LYS A 36 -16.24 -8.57 3.03
N ALA A 37 -16.16 -7.65 3.98
CA ALA A 37 -15.28 -7.81 5.14
C ALA A 37 -15.66 -9.03 5.98
N ARG A 38 -16.97 -9.24 6.25
CA ARG A 38 -17.47 -10.42 6.97
C ARG A 38 -17.15 -11.72 6.27
N LEU A 39 -17.24 -11.77 4.92
CA LEU A 39 -16.85 -12.94 4.13
C LEU A 39 -15.37 -13.28 4.24
N LEU A 40 -14.51 -12.28 4.37
CA LEU A 40 -13.05 -12.47 4.48
C LEU A 40 -12.59 -12.71 5.92
N LYS A 41 -13.41 -12.35 6.91
CA LYS A 41 -13.07 -12.47 8.33
C LYS A 41 -12.76 -13.91 8.73
N GLY A 42 -11.58 -14.11 9.32
CA GLY A 42 -11.09 -15.42 9.74
C GLY A 42 -10.37 -16.22 8.65
N TYR A 43 -10.41 -15.77 7.40
CA TYR A 43 -9.69 -16.40 6.28
C TYR A 43 -8.45 -15.63 5.87
N VAL A 44 -8.36 -14.35 6.22
CA VAL A 44 -7.21 -13.49 5.88
C VAL A 44 -6.68 -12.77 7.13
N ASP A 45 -5.41 -12.43 7.11
CA ASP A 45 -4.75 -11.68 8.18
C ASP A 45 -4.93 -10.18 8.01
N ALA A 46 -5.00 -9.72 6.76
CA ALA A 46 -5.32 -8.35 6.40
C ALA A 46 -5.99 -8.30 5.02
N VAL A 47 -6.63 -7.17 4.71
CA VAL A 47 -7.32 -6.96 3.43
C VAL A 47 -6.87 -5.68 2.76
N ASN A 48 -6.47 -5.79 1.50
CA ASN A 48 -6.11 -4.64 0.67
C ASN A 48 -7.35 -3.87 0.27
N ILE A 49 -7.40 -2.60 0.60
CA ILE A 49 -8.48 -1.69 0.22
C ILE A 49 -7.97 -0.81 -0.92
N THR A 50 -8.45 -1.06 -2.14
CA THR A 50 -7.97 -0.38 -3.34
C THR A 50 -8.38 1.09 -3.39
N ASP A 51 -7.53 1.94 -3.98
CA ASP A 51 -7.76 3.39 -4.10
C ASP A 51 -8.09 3.77 -5.54
N CYS A 52 -9.37 3.86 -5.86
CA CYS A 52 -9.87 4.18 -7.20
C CYS A 52 -9.12 3.41 -8.31
N GLN A 53 -9.04 2.08 -8.14
CA GLN A 53 -8.30 1.20 -9.06
C GLN A 53 -8.72 1.41 -10.51
N THR A 54 -7.77 1.32 -11.43
CA THR A 54 -7.96 1.62 -12.87
C THR A 54 -8.48 3.06 -13.11
N ALA A 55 -8.23 3.99 -12.20
CA ALA A 55 -8.71 5.38 -12.25
C ALA A 55 -10.25 5.51 -12.36
N ILE A 56 -10.97 4.57 -11.76
CA ILE A 56 -12.45 4.59 -11.69
C ILE A 56 -12.87 5.07 -10.31
N VAL A 57 -13.76 6.06 -10.25
CA VAL A 57 -14.28 6.61 -8.98
C VAL A 57 -14.96 5.53 -8.15
N ARG A 58 -14.51 5.39 -6.91
CA ARG A 58 -15.02 4.48 -5.89
C ARG A 58 -15.01 5.15 -4.53
N MET A 59 -15.64 4.55 -3.54
CA MET A 59 -15.47 4.96 -2.14
C MET A 59 -13.98 5.02 -1.80
N SER A 60 -13.55 6.03 -1.00
CA SER A 60 -12.14 6.18 -0.64
C SER A 60 -11.61 4.96 0.12
N SER A 61 -10.33 4.64 -0.07
CA SER A 61 -9.68 3.53 0.64
C SER A 61 -9.69 3.72 2.16
N ILE A 62 -9.56 4.95 2.65
CA ILE A 62 -9.64 5.28 4.09
C ILE A 62 -11.03 5.00 4.63
N GLY A 63 -12.08 5.50 3.96
CA GLY A 63 -13.46 5.26 4.39
C GLY A 63 -13.83 3.77 4.40
N ALA A 64 -13.52 3.05 3.30
CA ALA A 64 -13.76 1.62 3.22
C ALA A 64 -12.87 0.82 4.19
N GLY A 65 -11.64 1.25 4.42
CA GLY A 65 -10.73 0.65 5.40
C GLY A 65 -11.28 0.73 6.83
N LEU A 66 -11.81 1.89 7.22
CA LEU A 66 -12.44 2.06 8.53
C LEU A 66 -13.66 1.13 8.69
N LEU A 67 -14.50 1.01 7.65
CA LEU A 67 -15.66 0.09 7.69
C LEU A 67 -15.20 -1.38 7.82
N ALA A 68 -14.17 -1.80 7.10
CA ALA A 68 -13.61 -3.15 7.22
C ALA A 68 -13.02 -3.40 8.63
N GLN A 69 -12.32 -2.41 9.18
CA GLN A 69 -11.76 -2.47 10.55
C GLN A 69 -12.86 -2.61 11.61
N GLN A 70 -13.99 -1.92 11.46
CA GLN A 70 -15.14 -2.05 12.36
C GLN A 70 -15.75 -3.46 12.35
N GLU A 71 -15.66 -4.18 11.22
CA GLU A 71 -16.06 -5.59 11.13
C GLU A 71 -14.98 -6.57 11.67
N GLY A 72 -13.84 -6.06 12.12
CA GLY A 72 -12.76 -6.85 12.71
C GLY A 72 -11.79 -7.45 11.69
N VAL A 73 -11.70 -6.88 10.50
CA VAL A 73 -10.71 -7.24 9.47
C VAL A 73 -9.69 -6.12 9.33
N GLU A 74 -8.42 -6.41 9.51
CA GLU A 74 -7.36 -5.40 9.44
C GLU A 74 -7.15 -4.91 8.00
N PRO A 75 -7.26 -3.60 7.72
CA PRO A 75 -7.07 -3.08 6.38
C PRO A 75 -5.60 -2.75 6.09
N VAL A 76 -5.21 -2.92 4.84
CA VAL A 76 -4.08 -2.28 4.17
C VAL A 76 -4.68 -1.23 3.24
N ILE A 77 -4.73 0.02 3.65
CA ILE A 77 -5.24 1.10 2.79
C ILE A 77 -4.25 1.40 1.68
N GLN A 78 -4.73 1.52 0.46
CA GLN A 78 -3.92 1.98 -0.67
C GLN A 78 -4.06 3.50 -0.81
N MET A 79 -2.99 4.16 -1.23
CA MET A 79 -2.99 5.58 -1.54
C MET A 79 -2.20 5.84 -2.82
N THR A 80 -2.83 6.53 -3.77
CA THR A 80 -2.24 6.88 -5.06
C THR A 80 -1.78 8.33 -5.11
N CYS A 81 -0.64 8.57 -5.76
CA CYS A 81 -0.15 9.91 -6.06
C CYS A 81 -0.95 10.58 -7.19
N ARG A 82 -1.72 9.81 -7.97
CA ARG A 82 -2.50 10.31 -9.10
C ARG A 82 -3.43 11.45 -8.75
N ASP A 83 -4.16 11.33 -7.64
CA ASP A 83 -5.25 12.23 -7.28
C ASP A 83 -4.88 13.21 -6.16
N ARG A 84 -3.67 13.13 -5.62
CA ARG A 84 -3.24 13.86 -4.41
C ARG A 84 -1.90 14.55 -4.60
N ASN A 85 -1.80 15.77 -4.09
CA ASN A 85 -0.50 16.41 -3.88
C ASN A 85 0.07 16.03 -2.49
N ARG A 86 1.33 16.43 -2.22
CA ARG A 86 2.02 16.12 -0.96
C ARG A 86 1.31 16.64 0.29
N ILE A 87 0.54 17.73 0.21
CA ILE A 87 -0.23 18.25 1.35
C ILE A 87 -1.37 17.29 1.66
N SER A 88 -2.16 16.91 0.63
CA SER A 88 -3.27 15.97 0.79
C SER A 88 -2.80 14.60 1.30
N MET A 89 -1.71 14.06 0.73
CA MET A 89 -1.18 12.76 1.16
C MET A 89 -0.79 12.76 2.64
N GLN A 90 -0.07 13.78 3.11
CA GLN A 90 0.33 13.89 4.51
C GLN A 90 -0.88 14.09 5.44
N SER A 91 -1.81 14.95 5.06
CA SER A 91 -3.04 15.20 5.83
C SER A 91 -3.92 13.95 5.96
N GLU A 92 -4.14 13.23 4.85
CA GLU A 92 -4.94 12.00 4.86
C GLU A 92 -4.29 10.89 5.70
N VAL A 93 -2.96 10.78 5.68
CA VAL A 93 -2.23 9.79 6.50
C VAL A 93 -2.31 10.11 7.98
N LEU A 94 -2.23 11.38 8.38
CA LEU A 94 -2.46 11.76 9.79
C LEU A 94 -3.88 11.37 10.23
N GLY A 95 -4.89 11.65 9.40
CA GLY A 95 -6.27 11.26 9.67
C GLY A 95 -6.46 9.74 9.74
N ALA A 96 -5.89 9.01 8.79
CA ALA A 96 -5.94 7.54 8.77
C ALA A 96 -5.28 6.92 10.02
N SER A 97 -4.10 7.42 10.40
CA SER A 97 -3.40 6.97 11.61
C SER A 97 -4.19 7.29 12.88
N ALA A 98 -4.80 8.46 12.98
CA ALA A 98 -5.67 8.85 14.10
C ALA A 98 -6.91 7.93 14.23
N LEU A 99 -7.39 7.37 13.11
CA LEU A 99 -8.47 6.38 13.07
C LEU A 99 -7.99 4.94 13.32
N GLY A 100 -6.69 4.74 13.57
CA GLY A 100 -6.10 3.43 13.84
C GLY A 100 -5.80 2.59 12.59
N LEU A 101 -5.82 3.19 11.39
CA LEU A 101 -5.41 2.53 10.15
C LEU A 101 -3.88 2.55 10.04
N LYS A 102 -3.25 1.39 10.16
CA LYS A 102 -1.81 1.26 10.39
C LYS A 102 -1.00 0.79 9.17
N ASN A 103 -1.64 0.11 8.23
CA ASN A 103 -0.94 -0.42 7.05
C ASN A 103 -1.27 0.45 5.83
N LEU A 104 -0.24 0.95 5.16
CA LEU A 104 -0.37 1.84 4.00
C LEU A 104 0.43 1.29 2.82
N LEU A 105 -0.24 1.02 1.68
CA LEU A 105 0.40 0.67 0.42
C LEU A 105 0.54 1.91 -0.47
N CYS A 106 1.77 2.35 -0.70
CA CYS A 106 2.10 3.53 -1.49
C CYS A 106 2.15 3.22 -2.99
N LEU A 107 1.30 3.88 -3.78
CA LEU A 107 1.15 3.65 -5.21
C LEU A 107 1.31 4.95 -6.02
N THR A 108 1.85 4.85 -7.23
CA THR A 108 1.81 5.98 -8.17
C THR A 108 0.38 6.17 -8.71
N GLY A 109 -0.30 5.08 -9.02
CA GLY A 109 -1.65 5.05 -9.60
C GLY A 109 -1.64 5.00 -11.13
N ASP A 110 -2.70 4.42 -11.70
CA ASP A 110 -2.92 4.36 -13.14
C ASP A 110 -3.32 5.74 -13.68
N HIS A 111 -2.96 6.02 -14.94
CA HIS A 111 -3.32 7.29 -15.54
C HIS A 111 -4.83 7.42 -15.73
N GLN A 112 -5.40 8.58 -15.40
CA GLN A 112 -6.85 8.85 -15.36
C GLN A 112 -7.56 8.60 -16.70
N LYS A 113 -6.85 8.67 -17.83
CA LYS A 113 -7.43 8.36 -19.15
C LYS A 113 -7.95 6.92 -19.30
N PHE A 114 -7.48 6.01 -18.45
CA PHE A 114 -7.95 4.62 -18.45
C PHE A 114 -9.22 4.41 -17.61
N GLY A 115 -9.63 5.43 -16.86
CA GLY A 115 -10.79 5.36 -15.99
C GLY A 115 -12.06 5.98 -16.57
N ASN A 116 -13.03 6.23 -15.70
CA ASN A 116 -14.32 6.79 -16.07
C ASN A 116 -14.36 8.33 -16.15
N HIS A 117 -13.25 9.01 -15.80
CA HIS A 117 -13.08 10.45 -15.93
C HIS A 117 -11.78 10.80 -16.67
N PRO A 118 -11.69 10.52 -17.98
CA PRO A 118 -10.45 10.71 -18.75
C PRO A 118 -10.00 12.17 -18.84
N GLY A 119 -10.91 13.13 -18.62
CA GLY A 119 -10.61 14.57 -18.56
C GLY A 119 -10.15 15.07 -17.20
N ALA A 120 -10.13 14.23 -16.16
CA ALA A 120 -9.62 14.64 -14.86
C ALA A 120 -8.13 15.02 -14.93
N LYS A 121 -7.72 15.99 -14.14
CA LYS A 121 -6.31 16.40 -14.05
C LYS A 121 -5.58 15.45 -13.11
N GLY A 122 -4.55 14.78 -13.61
CA GLY A 122 -3.64 14.02 -12.78
C GLY A 122 -2.72 14.96 -12.01
N VAL A 123 -2.57 14.73 -10.71
CA VAL A 123 -1.70 15.55 -9.86
C VAL A 123 -0.25 15.10 -10.02
N PHE A 124 0.02 13.82 -9.67
CA PHE A 124 1.35 13.20 -9.76
C PHE A 124 2.49 14.13 -9.26
N ASP A 125 2.22 14.84 -8.16
CA ASP A 125 3.22 15.69 -7.49
C ASP A 125 4.46 14.88 -7.05
N MET A 126 4.25 13.59 -6.82
CA MET A 126 5.26 12.61 -6.45
C MET A 126 5.00 11.27 -7.16
N ASP A 127 6.01 10.40 -7.18
CA ASP A 127 5.82 8.98 -7.44
C ASP A 127 5.77 8.16 -6.13
N SER A 128 5.51 6.87 -6.23
CA SER A 128 5.42 6.00 -5.06
C SER A 128 6.73 5.84 -4.27
N ILE A 129 7.88 6.07 -4.90
CA ILE A 129 9.18 6.01 -4.21
C ILE A 129 9.37 7.26 -3.35
N GLN A 130 9.05 8.42 -3.90
CA GLN A 130 9.09 9.69 -3.17
C GLN A 130 8.07 9.72 -2.05
N MET A 131 6.85 9.20 -2.30
CA MET A 131 5.81 9.05 -1.28
C MET A 131 6.27 8.17 -0.11
N LEU A 132 6.91 7.02 -0.39
CA LEU A 132 7.49 6.17 0.65
C LEU A 132 8.49 6.92 1.53
N GLY A 133 9.42 7.67 0.91
CA GLY A 133 10.40 8.48 1.65
C GLY A 133 9.73 9.55 2.52
N MET A 134 8.69 10.21 2.01
CA MET A 134 7.90 11.18 2.76
C MET A 134 7.22 10.54 3.97
N MET A 135 6.53 9.40 3.78
CA MET A 135 5.82 8.69 4.85
C MET A 135 6.79 8.13 5.89
N LYS A 136 7.96 7.65 5.44
CA LYS A 136 9.05 7.23 6.33
C LYS A 136 9.54 8.39 7.20
N GLY A 137 9.78 9.56 6.62
CA GLY A 137 10.18 10.77 7.36
C GLY A 137 9.15 11.18 8.42
N MET A 138 7.87 11.15 8.09
CA MET A 138 6.80 11.42 9.06
C MET A 138 6.76 10.41 10.20
N ARG A 139 7.00 9.14 9.92
CA ARG A 139 6.98 8.05 10.91
C ARG A 139 8.25 8.02 11.78
N ASP A 140 9.43 8.03 11.14
CA ASP A 140 10.71 7.75 11.80
C ASP A 140 11.37 9.02 12.33
N ASP A 141 11.40 10.08 11.50
CA ASP A 141 12.07 11.33 11.81
C ASP A 141 11.11 12.37 12.42
N LYS A 142 9.80 12.10 12.41
CA LYS A 142 8.74 12.99 12.92
C LYS A 142 8.75 14.37 12.26
N ILE A 143 8.99 14.39 10.97
CA ILE A 143 9.00 15.63 10.18
C ILE A 143 8.07 15.54 8.97
N PHE A 144 7.41 16.65 8.65
CA PHE A 144 6.73 16.82 7.37
C PHE A 144 7.74 17.01 6.25
N GLN A 145 7.30 16.80 5.00
CA GLN A 145 8.17 16.98 3.84
C GLN A 145 8.78 18.38 3.73
N CYS A 146 8.17 19.40 4.29
CA CYS A 146 8.69 20.77 4.35
C CYS A 146 9.80 20.96 5.39
N GLY A 147 10.05 19.97 6.24
CA GLY A 147 11.02 20.05 7.34
C GLY A 147 10.45 20.50 8.69
N GLU A 148 9.16 20.81 8.78
CA GLU A 148 8.52 21.12 10.05
C GLU A 148 8.34 19.88 10.90
N GLU A 149 8.54 19.99 12.22
CA GLU A 149 8.41 18.91 13.19
C GLU A 149 6.95 18.53 13.45
N ILE A 150 6.66 17.24 13.52
CA ILE A 150 5.41 16.69 14.05
C ILE A 150 5.58 16.58 15.57
N LYS A 151 5.09 17.57 16.29
CA LYS A 151 5.33 17.73 17.76
C LYS A 151 4.76 16.59 18.60
N THR A 152 3.60 16.05 18.21
CA THR A 152 2.92 14.97 18.94
C THR A 152 2.15 14.09 17.96
N GLY A 153 2.09 12.77 18.22
CA GLY A 153 1.24 11.87 17.46
C GLY A 153 1.74 11.58 16.03
N GLU A 154 3.01 11.24 15.90
CA GLU A 154 3.55 10.75 14.63
C GLU A 154 2.73 9.56 14.10
N PRO A 155 2.53 9.43 12.78
CA PRO A 155 1.73 8.34 12.22
C PRO A 155 2.43 6.99 12.41
N GLN A 156 1.72 6.04 13.00
CA GLN A 156 2.18 4.67 13.23
C GLN A 156 1.89 3.84 11.96
N LEU A 157 2.88 3.67 11.09
CA LEU A 157 2.70 3.10 9.77
C LEU A 157 3.58 1.87 9.51
N PHE A 158 2.97 0.82 9.01
CA PHE A 158 3.63 -0.29 8.30
C PHE A 158 3.50 -0.03 6.81
N LEU A 159 4.61 0.34 6.17
CA LEU A 159 4.64 0.88 4.81
C LEU A 159 4.83 -0.22 3.78
N GLY A 160 3.96 -0.27 2.81
CA GLY A 160 4.03 -1.22 1.70
C GLY A 160 4.27 -0.57 0.35
N CYS A 161 4.74 -1.37 -0.59
CA CYS A 161 4.84 -0.99 -1.99
C CYS A 161 4.45 -2.12 -2.94
N ALA A 162 4.06 -1.76 -4.16
CA ALA A 162 3.81 -2.75 -5.22
C ALA A 162 5.09 -3.07 -6.00
N ALA A 163 5.24 -4.34 -6.42
CA ALA A 163 6.24 -4.77 -7.37
C ALA A 163 5.58 -5.46 -8.56
N ASN A 164 6.08 -5.20 -9.78
CA ASN A 164 5.69 -5.96 -10.96
C ASN A 164 6.91 -6.75 -11.45
N PRO A 165 6.97 -8.07 -11.15
CA PRO A 165 8.09 -8.92 -11.52
C PRO A 165 8.16 -9.26 -13.01
N PHE A 166 7.18 -8.82 -13.81
CA PHE A 166 7.07 -9.21 -15.23
C PHE A 166 7.19 -8.05 -16.21
N ALA A 167 7.17 -6.81 -15.73
CA ALA A 167 7.23 -5.64 -16.59
C ALA A 167 8.61 -5.44 -17.23
N TYR A 168 8.65 -4.76 -18.37
CA TYR A 168 9.89 -4.36 -19.04
C TYR A 168 10.37 -2.97 -18.59
N PRO A 169 11.68 -2.69 -18.62
CA PRO A 169 12.80 -3.63 -18.76
C PRO A 169 12.88 -4.56 -17.56
N PHE A 170 12.99 -5.87 -17.80
CA PHE A 170 12.89 -6.89 -16.73
C PHE A 170 14.05 -6.81 -15.73
N GLU A 171 15.26 -6.65 -16.23
CA GLU A 171 16.51 -6.54 -15.45
C GLU A 171 16.50 -5.35 -14.47
N PHE A 172 15.69 -4.35 -14.74
CA PHE A 172 15.56 -3.17 -13.89
C PHE A 172 14.55 -3.35 -12.73
N ARG A 173 13.74 -4.40 -12.74
CA ARG A 173 12.64 -4.57 -11.77
C ARG A 173 13.13 -4.75 -10.34
N ALA A 174 14.15 -5.56 -10.12
CA ALA A 174 14.74 -5.76 -8.80
C ALA A 174 15.40 -4.47 -8.27
N SER A 175 16.14 -3.74 -9.13
CA SER A 175 16.74 -2.45 -8.76
C SER A 175 15.69 -1.40 -8.40
N ARG A 176 14.57 -1.36 -9.12
CA ARG A 176 13.44 -0.47 -8.78
C ARG A 176 12.81 -0.84 -7.43
N LEU A 177 12.67 -2.14 -7.14
CA LEU A 177 12.20 -2.61 -5.85
C LEU A 177 13.18 -2.24 -4.73
N ALA A 178 14.48 -2.41 -4.95
CA ALA A 178 15.53 -2.01 -3.99
C ALA A 178 15.43 -0.51 -3.63
N LYS A 179 15.14 0.37 -4.60
CA LYS A 179 14.90 1.79 -4.35
C LYS A 179 13.69 2.03 -3.46
N LYS A 180 12.59 1.29 -3.64
CA LYS A 180 11.40 1.40 -2.80
C LYS A 180 11.67 0.98 -1.36
N VAL A 181 12.38 -0.12 -1.17
CA VAL A 181 12.75 -0.62 0.16
C VAL A 181 13.73 0.34 0.85
N ALA A 182 14.72 0.87 0.13
CA ALA A 182 15.62 1.90 0.66
C ALA A 182 14.88 3.18 1.10
N ASN A 183 13.75 3.50 0.47
CA ASN A 183 12.90 4.62 0.83
C ASN A 183 11.81 4.27 1.87
N GLY A 184 11.88 3.10 2.52
CA GLY A 184 11.09 2.80 3.71
C GLY A 184 9.96 1.81 3.52
N ALA A 185 9.90 1.07 2.40
CA ALA A 185 8.93 -0.01 2.31
C ALA A 185 9.34 -1.17 3.23
N ASP A 186 8.46 -1.51 4.17
CA ASP A 186 8.60 -2.62 5.11
C ASP A 186 8.08 -3.93 4.50
N PHE A 187 7.09 -3.83 3.60
CA PHE A 187 6.56 -4.99 2.86
C PHE A 187 6.30 -4.67 1.39
N VAL A 188 6.22 -5.72 0.60
CA VAL A 188 6.04 -5.67 -0.85
C VAL A 188 4.86 -6.54 -1.24
N GLN A 189 3.98 -6.06 -2.09
CA GLN A 189 2.96 -6.87 -2.75
C GLN A 189 3.29 -6.98 -4.24
N THR A 190 3.44 -8.21 -4.75
CA THR A 190 3.69 -8.39 -6.17
C THR A 190 2.39 -8.32 -6.97
N GLN A 191 2.49 -8.00 -8.26
CA GLN A 191 1.44 -8.35 -9.22
C GLN A 191 1.28 -9.88 -9.26
N ILE A 192 0.12 -10.34 -9.78
CA ILE A 192 -0.22 -11.76 -9.84
C ILE A 192 0.86 -12.53 -10.60
N VAL A 193 1.28 -13.67 -10.02
CA VAL A 193 2.35 -14.51 -10.54
C VAL A 193 1.78 -15.66 -11.33
N TYR A 194 1.79 -15.54 -12.66
CA TYR A 194 1.40 -16.61 -13.59
C TYR A 194 2.61 -17.38 -14.13
N ASN A 195 3.79 -16.73 -14.26
CA ASN A 195 5.01 -17.35 -14.78
C ASN A 195 6.01 -17.54 -13.64
N ILE A 196 6.07 -18.77 -13.13
CA ILE A 196 6.91 -19.13 -11.98
C ILE A 196 8.41 -19.02 -12.31
N ASP A 197 8.83 -19.40 -13.52
CA ASP A 197 10.25 -19.38 -13.87
C ASP A 197 10.77 -17.93 -13.96
N LYS A 198 10.01 -17.06 -14.63
CA LYS A 198 10.36 -15.63 -14.65
C LYS A 198 10.30 -15.00 -13.27
N PHE A 199 9.39 -15.44 -12.40
CA PHE A 199 9.36 -15.01 -11.01
C PHE A 199 10.58 -15.49 -10.22
N ARG A 200 11.06 -16.71 -10.44
CA ARG A 200 12.31 -17.21 -9.84
C ARG A 200 13.52 -16.37 -10.24
N GLU A 201 13.64 -15.99 -11.52
CA GLU A 201 14.69 -15.10 -12.01
C GLU A 201 14.61 -13.73 -11.32
N PHE A 202 13.41 -13.14 -11.23
CA PHE A 202 13.20 -11.89 -10.50
C PHE A 202 13.62 -12.03 -9.03
N MET A 203 13.20 -13.09 -8.34
CA MET A 203 13.54 -13.33 -6.93
C MET A 203 15.03 -13.60 -6.72
N LYS A 204 15.72 -14.17 -7.72
CA LYS A 204 17.19 -14.27 -7.69
C LYS A 204 17.82 -12.88 -7.66
N MET A 205 17.45 -11.99 -8.58
CA MET A 205 17.95 -10.62 -8.59
C MET A 205 17.62 -9.85 -7.30
N VAL A 206 16.43 -10.08 -6.72
CA VAL A 206 16.00 -9.49 -5.44
C VAL A 206 16.91 -9.95 -4.29
N ARG A 207 17.26 -11.24 -4.26
CA ARG A 207 18.19 -11.81 -3.26
C ARG A 207 19.62 -11.30 -3.44
N ASP A 208 20.10 -11.25 -4.68
CA ASP A 208 21.44 -10.75 -5.01
C ASP A 208 21.63 -9.29 -4.54
N LEU A 209 20.54 -8.50 -4.47
CA LEU A 209 20.51 -7.14 -3.94
C LEU A 209 20.24 -7.06 -2.42
N GLY A 210 20.05 -8.19 -1.72
CA GLY A 210 19.73 -8.24 -0.28
C GLY A 210 18.39 -7.60 0.11
N VAL A 211 17.48 -7.44 -0.85
CA VAL A 211 16.17 -6.77 -0.60
C VAL A 211 15.26 -7.62 0.27
N HIS A 212 15.31 -8.95 0.11
CA HIS A 212 14.50 -9.92 0.86
C HIS A 212 14.82 -9.97 2.37
N GLU A 213 15.98 -9.45 2.77
CA GLU A 213 16.37 -9.34 4.18
C GLU A 213 15.83 -8.06 4.84
N LYS A 214 15.38 -7.11 4.02
CA LYS A 214 14.97 -5.76 4.47
C LYS A 214 13.47 -5.52 4.39
N ALA A 215 12.74 -6.32 3.63
CA ALA A 215 11.30 -6.18 3.46
C ALA A 215 10.64 -7.54 3.21
N HIS A 216 9.43 -7.70 3.75
CA HIS A 216 8.63 -8.90 3.54
C HIS A 216 7.97 -8.89 2.16
N ILE A 217 7.99 -10.03 1.45
CA ILE A 217 7.45 -10.11 0.09
C ILE A 217 6.22 -11.01 0.08
N LEU A 218 5.05 -10.40 -0.17
CA LEU A 218 3.79 -11.09 -0.38
C LEU A 218 3.57 -11.28 -1.88
N VAL A 219 3.33 -12.54 -2.25
CA VAL A 219 3.15 -12.93 -3.66
C VAL A 219 1.68 -12.86 -4.03
N GLY A 220 1.35 -12.14 -5.10
CA GLY A 220 -0.01 -12.10 -5.65
C GLY A 220 -0.35 -13.43 -6.33
N VAL A 221 -1.49 -14.01 -5.94
CA VAL A 221 -2.08 -15.20 -6.54
C VAL A 221 -3.56 -14.96 -6.84
N THR A 222 -4.16 -15.74 -7.74
CA THR A 222 -5.59 -15.67 -8.10
C THR A 222 -6.11 -17.06 -8.45
#